data_2a35d44b251eb69a15b51ce9c8fe4c62
#
_entry.id   2a35d44b251eb69a15b51ce9c8fe4c62
#
_cell.length_a   1.000
_cell.length_b   1.000
_cell.length_c   1.000
_cell.angle_alpha   90.00
_cell.angle_beta   90.00
_cell.angle_gamma   90.00
#
_symmetry.space_group_name_H-M   'P 1'
#
loop_
_entity.id
_entity.type
_entity.pdbx_description
1 polymer ?
#
loop_
_entity_poly.entity_id
_entity_poly.type
_entity_poly.pdbx_seq_one_letter_code
_entity_poly.pdbx_strand_id
1 'polypeptide(L)'
;MVARRILLDAEAMGLGPGDQLMAETKMMEIYSAGRASVREALRILEVQGVVSIRTGRGGGPVLERLKTRDVGDSLKLYFQQRQATYGDVLVARKTLDPQVGWHAATSANRLDKQVLRSLMEEIGATPYGEPHLLGALSQRFFADLGAAAHSPVLSLLTQALRDIYSWRVHGWFESAEYWRDYVAHLERLLETIEAGQAEAAEQVVRRAIASEASYAHRHFPEVLGERVTWD
;
A
#
# COMPACT_ATOMS: atom_id res chain seq x y z
N MET A 1 -24.06 17.92 -0.10
CA MET A 1 -23.21 17.66 1.08
C MET A 1 -21.90 18.41 0.87
N VAL A 2 -21.51 19.28 1.82
CA VAL A 2 -20.39 20.24 1.69
C VAL A 2 -19.05 19.54 1.48
N ALA A 3 -18.74 18.46 2.22
CA ALA A 3 -17.47 17.72 2.10
C ALA A 3 -17.15 17.28 0.66
N ARG A 4 -18.15 16.73 -0.04
CA ARG A 4 -17.97 16.30 -1.45
C ARG A 4 -17.67 17.49 -2.37
N ARG A 5 -18.32 18.63 -2.14
CA ARG A 5 -18.09 19.85 -2.96
C ARG A 5 -16.68 20.40 -2.74
N ILE A 6 -16.19 20.40 -1.49
CA ILE A 6 -14.82 20.80 -1.17
C ILE A 6 -13.81 20.02 -2.03
N LEU A 7 -13.97 18.69 -2.13
CA LEU A 7 -13.04 17.85 -2.90
C LEU A 7 -13.16 18.08 -4.41
N LEU A 8 -14.38 18.20 -4.93
CA LEU A 8 -14.60 18.47 -6.36
C LEU A 8 -14.02 19.83 -6.76
N ASP A 9 -14.18 20.85 -5.92
CA ASP A 9 -13.65 22.19 -6.20
C ASP A 9 -12.12 22.20 -6.10
N ALA A 10 -11.53 21.46 -5.13
CA ALA A 10 -10.10 21.30 -5.04
C ALA A 10 -9.51 20.62 -6.29
N GLU A 11 -10.15 19.56 -6.78
CA GLU A 11 -9.77 18.89 -8.02
C GLU A 11 -9.88 19.82 -9.23
N ALA A 12 -10.98 20.56 -9.33
CA ALA A 12 -11.21 21.55 -10.42
C ALA A 12 -10.18 22.69 -10.42
N MET A 13 -9.64 23.04 -9.24
CA MET A 13 -8.57 24.03 -9.08
C MET A 13 -7.16 23.41 -9.31
N GLY A 14 -7.05 22.13 -9.57
CA GLY A 14 -5.77 21.43 -9.74
C GLY A 14 -4.98 21.28 -8.45
N LEU A 15 -5.62 21.38 -7.26
CA LEU A 15 -4.96 21.21 -5.98
C LEU A 15 -4.62 19.74 -5.74
N GLY A 16 -3.42 19.49 -5.20
CA GLY A 16 -2.92 18.18 -4.85
C GLY A 16 -2.53 18.06 -3.37
N PRO A 17 -2.03 16.89 -2.97
CA PRO A 17 -1.54 16.67 -1.61
C PRO A 17 -0.46 17.69 -1.21
N GLY A 18 -0.61 18.28 -0.04
CA GLY A 18 0.23 19.36 0.48
C GLY A 18 -0.31 20.77 0.23
N ASP A 19 -1.25 20.92 -0.71
CA ASP A 19 -1.85 22.22 -1.01
C ASP A 19 -2.90 22.61 0.03
N GLN A 20 -2.92 23.90 0.33
CA GLN A 20 -3.89 24.47 1.26
C GLN A 20 -5.23 24.70 0.56
N LEU A 21 -6.29 24.21 1.19
CA LEU A 21 -7.66 24.50 0.77
C LEU A 21 -8.05 25.94 1.15
N MET A 22 -9.17 26.39 0.60
CA MET A 22 -9.75 27.68 0.97
C MET A 22 -9.99 27.78 2.47
N ALA A 23 -9.88 29.00 3.02
CA ALA A 23 -10.22 29.28 4.40
C ALA A 23 -11.70 28.97 4.71
N GLU A 24 -12.03 28.57 5.94
CA GLU A 24 -13.41 28.25 6.37
C GLU A 24 -14.40 29.35 6.02
N THR A 25 -14.02 30.63 6.19
CA THR A 25 -14.85 31.78 5.89
C THR A 25 -15.22 31.84 4.41
N LYS A 26 -14.27 31.56 3.52
CA LYS A 26 -14.50 31.53 2.09
C LYS A 26 -15.36 30.34 1.65
N MET A 27 -15.16 29.18 2.31
CA MET A 27 -16.02 28.02 2.11
C MET A 27 -17.47 28.29 2.50
N MET A 28 -17.72 29.05 3.61
CA MET A 28 -19.06 29.44 4.02
C MET A 28 -19.76 30.26 2.96
N GLU A 29 -19.07 31.23 2.34
CA GLU A 29 -19.60 32.06 1.25
C GLU A 29 -19.92 31.22 0.01
N ILE A 30 -18.95 30.44 -0.50
CA ILE A 30 -19.07 29.68 -1.75
C ILE A 30 -20.13 28.60 -1.65
N TYR A 31 -20.17 27.90 -0.51
CA TYR A 31 -21.10 26.77 -0.32
C TYR A 31 -22.44 27.20 0.27
N SER A 32 -22.61 28.49 0.57
CA SER A 32 -23.80 29.03 1.26
C SER A 32 -24.15 28.23 2.50
N ALA A 33 -23.12 27.88 3.29
CA ALA A 33 -23.18 26.95 4.43
C ALA A 33 -22.79 27.66 5.73
N GLY A 34 -23.46 27.33 6.82
CA GLY A 34 -23.10 27.84 8.14
C GLY A 34 -21.74 27.28 8.60
N ARG A 35 -21.10 27.99 9.55
CA ARG A 35 -19.80 27.61 10.13
C ARG A 35 -19.79 26.16 10.64
N ALA A 36 -20.84 25.73 11.35
CA ALA A 36 -20.97 24.38 11.87
C ALA A 36 -20.92 23.32 10.75
N SER A 37 -21.63 23.58 9.64
CA SER A 37 -21.67 22.66 8.49
C SER A 37 -20.33 22.55 7.76
N VAL A 38 -19.60 23.67 7.63
CA VAL A 38 -18.26 23.68 7.03
C VAL A 38 -17.27 22.92 7.93
N ARG A 39 -17.28 23.15 9.23
CA ARG A 39 -16.40 22.47 10.18
C ARG A 39 -16.69 20.97 10.26
N GLU A 40 -17.96 20.57 10.25
CA GLU A 40 -18.33 19.16 10.22
C GLU A 40 -17.87 18.51 8.91
N ALA A 41 -18.00 19.20 7.76
CA ALA A 41 -17.49 18.70 6.49
C ALA A 41 -15.97 18.49 6.52
N LEU A 42 -15.21 19.45 7.06
CA LEU A 42 -13.76 19.34 7.21
C LEU A 42 -13.37 18.21 8.18
N ARG A 43 -14.11 18.07 9.30
CA ARG A 43 -13.89 16.96 10.24
C ARG A 43 -14.10 15.58 9.60
N ILE A 44 -15.15 15.44 8.79
CA ILE A 44 -15.38 14.21 8.03
C ILE A 44 -14.18 13.90 7.12
N LEU A 45 -13.67 14.90 6.39
CA LEU A 45 -12.51 14.74 5.52
C LEU A 45 -11.22 14.47 6.29
N GLU A 46 -11.07 15.05 7.48
CA GLU A 46 -9.93 14.81 8.37
C GLU A 46 -9.95 13.39 8.92
N VAL A 47 -11.10 12.90 9.38
CA VAL A 47 -11.26 11.50 9.83
C VAL A 47 -10.97 10.50 8.71
N GLN A 48 -11.28 10.87 7.47
CA GLN A 48 -10.96 10.05 6.28
C GLN A 48 -9.50 10.21 5.80
N GLY A 49 -8.67 11.02 6.50
CA GLY A 49 -7.27 11.23 6.13
C GLY A 49 -7.06 12.05 4.84
N VAL A 50 -8.13 12.62 4.28
CA VAL A 50 -8.07 13.41 3.03
C VAL A 50 -7.59 14.84 3.28
N VAL A 51 -7.84 15.35 4.49
CA VAL A 51 -7.48 16.71 4.91
C VAL A 51 -6.83 16.65 6.28
N SER A 52 -5.86 17.52 6.55
CA SER A 52 -5.38 17.84 7.89
C SER A 52 -5.65 19.31 8.22
N ILE A 53 -5.86 19.62 9.51
CA ILE A 53 -6.07 20.99 9.95
C ILE A 53 -4.78 21.50 10.61
N ARG A 54 -4.07 22.39 9.90
CA ARG A 54 -2.88 23.05 10.46
C ARG A 54 -3.30 24.24 11.33
N THR A 55 -2.78 24.29 12.54
CA THR A 55 -3.04 25.38 13.49
C THR A 55 -2.00 26.50 13.34
N GLY A 56 -2.36 27.72 13.79
CA GLY A 56 -1.45 28.87 13.83
C GLY A 56 -1.65 29.88 12.70
N ARG A 57 -0.75 30.90 12.65
CA ARG A 57 -0.83 31.99 11.66
C ARG A 57 -0.54 31.44 10.25
N GLY A 58 -1.51 31.54 9.38
CA GLY A 58 -1.44 30.93 8.03
C GLY A 58 -1.85 29.46 7.99
N GLY A 59 -2.35 28.91 9.10
CA GLY A 59 -2.91 27.55 9.14
C GLY A 59 -4.25 27.45 8.40
N GLY A 60 -4.80 26.24 8.38
CA GLY A 60 -6.06 25.94 7.71
C GLY A 60 -6.09 24.48 7.22
N PRO A 61 -7.14 24.11 6.50
CA PRO A 61 -7.25 22.77 5.95
C PRO A 61 -6.25 22.58 4.78
N VAL A 62 -5.52 21.46 4.81
CA VAL A 62 -4.52 21.08 3.80
C VAL A 62 -4.89 19.70 3.26
N LEU A 63 -4.83 19.54 1.93
CA LEU A 63 -5.02 18.23 1.31
C LEU A 63 -3.88 17.28 1.70
N GLU A 64 -4.23 16.09 2.10
CA GLU A 64 -3.27 15.03 2.43
C GLU A 64 -3.26 13.95 1.34
N ARG A 65 -2.12 13.28 1.21
CA ARG A 65 -2.05 12.07 0.40
C ARG A 65 -2.64 10.92 1.20
N LEU A 66 -3.72 10.33 0.71
CA LEU A 66 -4.27 9.11 1.31
C LEU A 66 -3.20 8.04 1.37
N LYS A 67 -3.02 7.45 2.52
CA LYS A 67 -2.06 6.37 2.74
C LYS A 67 -2.78 5.04 2.53
N THR A 68 -2.11 4.10 1.91
CA THR A 68 -2.61 2.72 1.75
C THR A 68 -3.01 2.10 3.09
N ARG A 69 -2.29 2.46 4.16
CA ARG A 69 -2.60 2.04 5.52
C ARG A 69 -4.01 2.42 5.97
N ASP A 70 -4.53 3.59 5.61
CA ASP A 70 -5.86 4.06 6.03
C ASP A 70 -6.95 3.15 5.43
N VAL A 71 -6.73 2.67 4.19
CA VAL A 71 -7.59 1.67 3.55
C VAL A 71 -7.39 0.30 4.21
N GLY A 72 -6.17 -0.09 4.52
CA GLY A 72 -5.84 -1.33 5.23
C GLY A 72 -6.55 -1.43 6.57
N ASP A 73 -6.56 -0.37 7.37
CA ASP A 73 -7.24 -0.33 8.67
C ASP A 73 -8.77 -0.44 8.52
N SER A 74 -9.34 0.18 7.49
CA SER A 74 -10.77 0.01 7.17
C SER A 74 -11.10 -1.44 6.75
N LEU A 75 -10.22 -2.06 5.96
CA LEU A 75 -10.36 -3.47 5.56
C LEU A 75 -10.21 -4.42 6.75
N LYS A 76 -9.27 -4.18 7.67
CA LYS A 76 -9.12 -4.98 8.89
C LYS A 76 -10.42 -4.99 9.70
N LEU A 77 -11.02 -3.82 9.92
CA LEU A 77 -12.30 -3.72 10.64
C LEU A 77 -13.40 -4.54 9.96
N TYR A 78 -13.52 -4.45 8.63
CA TYR A 78 -14.48 -5.24 7.86
C TYR A 78 -14.18 -6.74 7.95
N PHE A 79 -12.92 -7.15 7.81
CA PHE A 79 -12.51 -8.55 7.90
C PHE A 79 -12.74 -9.12 9.29
N GLN A 80 -12.47 -8.37 10.34
CA GLN A 80 -12.79 -8.76 11.72
C GLN A 80 -14.28 -9.05 11.90
N GLN A 81 -15.17 -8.18 11.40
CA GLN A 81 -16.62 -8.41 11.46
C GLN A 81 -17.04 -9.66 10.67
N ARG A 82 -16.36 -9.97 9.58
CA ARG A 82 -16.60 -11.15 8.75
C ARG A 82 -15.88 -12.40 9.25
N GLN A 83 -15.12 -12.28 10.33
CA GLN A 83 -14.31 -13.37 10.89
C GLN A 83 -13.32 -13.96 9.87
N ALA A 84 -12.87 -13.13 8.91
CA ALA A 84 -11.84 -13.52 7.94
C ALA A 84 -10.52 -13.81 8.63
N THR A 85 -9.79 -14.78 8.11
CA THR A 85 -8.50 -15.22 8.62
C THR A 85 -7.34 -14.65 7.81
N TYR A 86 -6.12 -14.73 8.34
CA TYR A 86 -4.92 -14.42 7.54
C TYR A 86 -4.75 -15.38 6.36
N GLY A 87 -5.24 -16.61 6.47
CA GLY A 87 -5.33 -17.55 5.34
C GLY A 87 -6.22 -17.03 4.21
N ASP A 88 -7.36 -16.39 4.52
CA ASP A 88 -8.24 -15.78 3.51
C ASP A 88 -7.54 -14.59 2.81
N VAL A 89 -6.80 -13.78 3.56
CA VAL A 89 -5.98 -12.69 2.99
C VAL A 89 -4.93 -13.25 2.03
N LEU A 90 -4.26 -14.35 2.39
CA LEU A 90 -3.28 -15.02 1.54
C LEU A 90 -3.91 -15.58 0.26
N VAL A 91 -5.14 -16.11 0.32
CA VAL A 91 -5.90 -16.55 -0.88
C VAL A 91 -6.15 -15.38 -1.83
N ALA A 92 -6.57 -14.23 -1.32
CA ALA A 92 -6.76 -13.02 -2.14
C ALA A 92 -5.44 -12.55 -2.77
N ARG A 93 -4.35 -12.53 -2.01
CA ARG A 93 -3.02 -12.17 -2.51
C ARG A 93 -2.52 -13.12 -3.61
N LYS A 94 -2.75 -14.43 -3.48
CA LYS A 94 -2.41 -15.42 -4.54
C LYS A 94 -3.08 -15.10 -5.88
N THR A 95 -4.22 -14.42 -5.85
CA THR A 95 -4.96 -14.04 -7.05
C THR A 95 -4.48 -12.68 -7.61
N LEU A 96 -4.28 -11.71 -6.74
CA LEU A 96 -4.02 -10.32 -7.14
C LEU A 96 -2.54 -9.99 -7.35
N ASP A 97 -1.64 -10.46 -6.45
CA ASP A 97 -0.22 -10.10 -6.50
C ASP A 97 0.44 -10.48 -7.85
N PRO A 98 0.15 -11.65 -8.49
CA PRO A 98 0.72 -11.98 -9.80
C PRO A 98 0.39 -10.95 -10.89
N GLN A 99 -0.79 -10.32 -10.82
CA GLN A 99 -1.20 -9.30 -11.78
C GLN A 99 -0.37 -8.02 -11.64
N VAL A 100 0.12 -7.70 -10.44
CA VAL A 100 1.05 -6.56 -10.25
C VAL A 100 2.35 -6.82 -11.02
N GLY A 101 2.89 -8.03 -10.97
CA GLY A 101 4.08 -8.42 -11.73
C GLY A 101 3.86 -8.29 -13.24
N TRP A 102 2.74 -8.79 -13.74
CA TRP A 102 2.37 -8.68 -15.15
C TRP A 102 2.27 -7.21 -15.61
N HIS A 103 1.53 -6.40 -14.86
CA HIS A 103 1.36 -4.98 -15.19
C HIS A 103 2.68 -4.20 -15.05
N ALA A 104 3.51 -4.47 -14.06
CA ALA A 104 4.81 -3.82 -13.93
C ALA A 104 5.72 -4.14 -15.15
N ALA A 105 5.75 -5.40 -15.61
CA ALA A 105 6.53 -5.77 -16.79
C ALA A 105 6.04 -5.11 -18.09
N THR A 106 4.73 -4.83 -18.21
CA THR A 106 4.16 -4.16 -19.39
C THR A 106 4.23 -2.65 -19.35
N SER A 107 4.19 -2.05 -18.14
CA SER A 107 3.92 -0.61 -17.98
C SER A 107 5.08 0.18 -17.37
N ALA A 108 6.03 -0.50 -16.68
CA ALA A 108 7.12 0.17 -16.01
C ALA A 108 7.99 0.98 -16.98
N ASN A 109 8.11 2.27 -16.70
CA ASN A 109 8.98 3.15 -17.44
C ASN A 109 10.44 3.06 -16.96
N ARG A 110 11.34 3.84 -17.58
CA ARG A 110 12.77 3.81 -17.25
C ARG A 110 13.05 4.18 -15.78
N LEU A 111 12.32 5.16 -15.24
CA LEU A 111 12.50 5.61 -13.85
C LEU A 111 12.06 4.53 -12.86
N ASP A 112 10.91 3.90 -13.12
CA ASP A 112 10.40 2.80 -12.28
C ASP A 112 11.43 1.66 -12.20
N LYS A 113 11.99 1.26 -13.35
CA LYS A 113 13.03 0.21 -13.42
C LYS A 113 14.30 0.60 -12.66
N GLN A 114 14.69 1.88 -12.70
CA GLN A 114 15.84 2.37 -11.93
C GLN A 114 15.58 2.33 -10.42
N VAL A 115 14.39 2.73 -9.97
CA VAL A 115 14.00 2.70 -8.55
C VAL A 115 14.03 1.26 -8.03
N LEU A 116 13.41 0.32 -8.76
CA LEU A 116 13.40 -1.10 -8.37
C LEU A 116 14.82 -1.69 -8.33
N ARG A 117 15.69 -1.34 -9.29
CA ARG A 117 17.09 -1.79 -9.31
C ARG A 117 17.87 -1.28 -8.12
N SER A 118 17.81 0.03 -7.83
CA SER A 118 18.49 0.62 -6.68
C SER A 118 18.06 -0.01 -5.36
N LEU A 119 16.77 -0.35 -5.26
CA LEU A 119 16.25 -1.02 -4.07
C LEU A 119 16.73 -2.47 -3.97
N MET A 120 16.85 -3.19 -5.10
CA MET A 120 17.48 -4.53 -5.11
C MET A 120 18.96 -4.50 -4.70
N GLU A 121 19.70 -3.48 -5.12
CA GLU A 121 21.09 -3.27 -4.67
C GLU A 121 21.15 -3.02 -3.15
N GLU A 122 20.22 -2.22 -2.59
CA GLU A 122 20.10 -1.99 -1.14
C GLU A 122 19.76 -3.30 -0.39
N ILE A 123 18.81 -4.09 -0.90
CA ILE A 123 18.45 -5.41 -0.36
C ILE A 123 19.66 -6.36 -0.37
N GLY A 124 20.38 -6.45 -1.49
CA GLY A 124 21.54 -7.31 -1.64
C GLY A 124 22.73 -6.90 -0.77
N ALA A 125 22.86 -5.60 -0.46
CA ALA A 125 23.92 -5.08 0.42
C ALA A 125 23.58 -5.20 1.92
N THR A 126 22.32 -5.49 2.26
CA THR A 126 21.86 -5.58 3.64
C THR A 126 22.30 -6.92 4.26
N PRO A 127 23.04 -6.92 5.39
CA PRO A 127 23.46 -8.15 6.04
C PRO A 127 22.25 -8.99 6.49
N TYR A 128 22.35 -10.28 6.33
CA TYR A 128 21.43 -11.20 6.98
C TYR A 128 21.54 -11.06 8.52
N GLY A 129 20.39 -11.03 9.20
CA GLY A 129 20.32 -10.85 10.65
C GLY A 129 19.67 -9.54 11.10
N GLU A 130 19.23 -8.71 10.13
CA GLU A 130 18.49 -7.47 10.36
C GLU A 130 17.01 -7.60 9.91
N PRO A 131 16.18 -8.46 10.56
CA PRO A 131 14.85 -8.83 10.07
C PRO A 131 13.92 -7.63 9.92
N HIS A 132 14.03 -6.62 10.79
CA HIS A 132 13.21 -5.40 10.68
C HIS A 132 13.58 -4.55 9.46
N LEU A 133 14.88 -4.42 9.18
CA LEU A 133 15.36 -3.68 8.01
C LEU A 133 14.97 -4.42 6.73
N LEU A 134 15.18 -5.74 6.70
CA LEU A 134 14.81 -6.58 5.57
C LEU A 134 13.29 -6.53 5.30
N GLY A 135 12.47 -6.54 6.37
CA GLY A 135 11.02 -6.35 6.26
C GLY A 135 10.64 -4.99 5.67
N ALA A 136 11.28 -3.91 6.12
CA ALA A 136 11.03 -2.56 5.60
C ALA A 136 11.43 -2.43 4.13
N LEU A 137 12.56 -2.98 3.73
CA LEU A 137 13.02 -3.02 2.34
C LEU A 137 12.07 -3.82 1.45
N SER A 138 11.61 -4.97 1.94
CA SER A 138 10.59 -5.76 1.26
C SER A 138 9.30 -4.97 1.03
N GLN A 139 8.80 -4.27 2.05
CA GLN A 139 7.61 -3.42 1.91
C GLN A 139 7.81 -2.31 0.87
N ARG A 140 8.96 -1.65 0.88
CA ARG A 140 9.31 -0.64 -0.13
C ARG A 140 9.32 -1.24 -1.53
N PHE A 141 9.96 -2.41 -1.72
CA PHE A 141 10.03 -3.06 -3.01
C PHE A 141 8.64 -3.30 -3.61
N PHE A 142 7.71 -3.82 -2.82
CA PHE A 142 6.35 -4.07 -3.30
C PHE A 142 5.50 -2.81 -3.47
N ALA A 143 5.77 -1.75 -2.70
CA ALA A 143 5.14 -0.46 -2.93
C ALA A 143 5.60 0.15 -4.27
N ASP A 144 6.90 0.13 -4.55
CA ASP A 144 7.49 0.63 -5.79
C ASP A 144 7.11 -0.26 -6.99
N LEU A 145 7.02 -1.59 -6.79
CA LEU A 145 6.49 -2.51 -7.80
C LEU A 145 5.03 -2.19 -8.14
N GLY A 146 4.20 -1.93 -7.13
CA GLY A 146 2.82 -1.50 -7.31
C GLY A 146 2.72 -0.18 -8.09
N ALA A 147 3.58 0.79 -7.79
CA ALA A 147 3.66 2.04 -8.53
C ALA A 147 4.05 1.80 -10.01
N ALA A 148 5.05 0.95 -10.25
CA ALA A 148 5.53 0.57 -11.59
C ALA A 148 4.48 -0.17 -12.43
N ALA A 149 3.48 -0.79 -11.80
CA ALA A 149 2.36 -1.41 -12.49
C ALA A 149 1.40 -0.38 -13.13
N HIS A 150 1.50 0.89 -12.80
CA HIS A 150 0.64 1.99 -13.28
C HIS A 150 -0.87 1.67 -13.22
N SER A 151 -1.27 0.85 -12.25
CA SER A 151 -2.66 0.45 -11.97
C SER A 151 -3.04 0.83 -10.53
N PRO A 152 -3.54 2.06 -10.31
CA PRO A 152 -3.71 2.60 -8.95
C PRO A 152 -4.65 1.77 -8.08
N VAL A 153 -5.69 1.18 -8.65
CA VAL A 153 -6.64 0.34 -7.89
C VAL A 153 -6.00 -0.99 -7.50
N LEU A 154 -5.32 -1.65 -8.44
CA LEU A 154 -4.63 -2.92 -8.16
C LEU A 154 -3.52 -2.72 -7.13
N SER A 155 -2.71 -1.67 -7.29
CA SER A 155 -1.64 -1.31 -6.35
C SER A 155 -2.17 -1.05 -4.94
N LEU A 156 -3.27 -0.30 -4.82
CA LEU A 156 -3.90 -0.02 -3.53
C LEU A 156 -4.36 -1.30 -2.84
N LEU A 157 -5.09 -2.15 -3.56
CA LEU A 157 -5.65 -3.38 -2.98
C LEU A 157 -4.55 -4.37 -2.56
N THR A 158 -3.57 -4.61 -3.43
CA THR A 158 -2.48 -5.54 -3.11
C THR A 158 -1.60 -5.03 -1.98
N GLN A 159 -1.29 -3.73 -1.95
CA GLN A 159 -0.52 -3.15 -0.85
C GLN A 159 -1.29 -3.21 0.47
N ALA A 160 -2.59 -2.88 0.48
CA ALA A 160 -3.41 -2.97 1.69
C ALA A 160 -3.49 -4.39 2.24
N LEU A 161 -3.68 -5.40 1.36
CA LEU A 161 -3.68 -6.81 1.77
C LEU A 161 -2.30 -7.26 2.27
N ARG A 162 -1.23 -6.77 1.66
CA ARG A 162 0.14 -7.04 2.09
C ARG A 162 0.42 -6.43 3.46
N ASP A 163 0.01 -5.19 3.70
CA ASP A 163 0.19 -4.51 5.00
C ASP A 163 -0.56 -5.23 6.12
N ILE A 164 -1.78 -5.75 5.84
CA ILE A 164 -2.54 -6.56 6.80
C ILE A 164 -1.79 -7.86 7.15
N TYR A 165 -1.17 -8.50 6.17
CA TYR A 165 -0.51 -9.78 6.33
C TYR A 165 0.89 -9.66 6.93
N SER A 166 1.69 -8.67 6.48
CA SER A 166 3.12 -8.55 6.78
C SER A 166 3.43 -8.35 8.26
N TRP A 167 2.55 -7.68 8.99
CA TRP A 167 2.79 -7.41 10.40
C TRP A 167 2.78 -8.70 11.26
N ARG A 168 2.11 -9.78 10.80
CA ARG A 168 2.08 -11.07 11.48
C ARG A 168 3.25 -11.98 11.13
N VAL A 169 3.98 -11.68 10.06
CA VAL A 169 5.02 -12.56 9.51
C VAL A 169 6.44 -12.03 9.67
N HIS A 170 6.68 -11.10 10.59
CA HIS A 170 7.99 -10.49 10.82
C HIS A 170 9.11 -11.51 11.14
N GLY A 171 8.80 -12.63 11.81
CA GLY A 171 9.74 -13.70 12.10
C GLY A 171 10.22 -14.54 10.89
N TRP A 172 9.64 -14.33 9.69
CA TRP A 172 10.00 -15.14 8.53
C TRP A 172 11.39 -14.80 7.99
N PHE A 173 11.81 -13.57 8.10
CA PHE A 173 13.15 -13.12 7.71
C PHE A 173 14.25 -13.54 8.71
N GLU A 174 13.91 -14.26 9.77
CA GLU A 174 14.86 -14.90 10.67
C GLU A 174 15.44 -16.22 10.09
N SER A 175 14.82 -16.77 9.02
CA SER A 175 15.36 -17.93 8.31
C SER A 175 16.26 -17.49 7.15
N ALA A 176 17.55 -17.84 7.24
CA ALA A 176 18.53 -17.56 6.19
C ALA A 176 18.19 -18.25 4.85
N GLU A 177 17.58 -19.44 4.92
CA GLU A 177 17.13 -20.17 3.73
C GLU A 177 15.96 -19.45 3.07
N TYR A 178 14.93 -19.10 3.87
CA TYR A 178 13.78 -18.35 3.37
C TYR A 178 14.21 -17.01 2.76
N TRP A 179 15.11 -16.29 3.42
CA TRP A 179 15.60 -15.01 2.92
C TRP A 179 16.32 -15.14 1.57
N ARG A 180 17.20 -16.13 1.41
CA ARG A 180 17.90 -16.36 0.13
C ARG A 180 16.93 -16.65 -1.01
N ASP A 181 15.95 -17.54 -0.77
CA ASP A 181 14.93 -17.87 -1.75
C ASP A 181 14.08 -16.65 -2.10
N TYR A 182 13.75 -15.85 -1.09
CA TYR A 182 12.99 -14.62 -1.26
C TYR A 182 13.73 -13.59 -2.13
N VAL A 183 15.00 -13.34 -1.85
CA VAL A 183 15.84 -12.42 -2.65
C VAL A 183 15.97 -12.92 -4.08
N ALA A 184 16.22 -14.22 -4.29
CA ALA A 184 16.28 -14.80 -5.63
C ALA A 184 14.97 -14.63 -6.44
N HIS A 185 13.82 -14.68 -5.77
CA HIS A 185 12.54 -14.36 -6.42
C HIS A 185 12.43 -12.88 -6.82
N LEU A 186 12.91 -11.95 -5.98
CA LEU A 186 12.90 -10.52 -6.30
C LEU A 186 13.85 -10.19 -7.45
N GLU A 187 15.06 -10.74 -7.45
CA GLU A 187 16.02 -10.60 -8.55
C GLU A 187 15.42 -11.08 -9.86
N ARG A 188 14.85 -12.28 -9.85
CA ARG A 188 14.21 -12.84 -11.05
C ARG A 188 13.01 -12.00 -11.52
N LEU A 189 12.23 -11.45 -10.59
CA LEU A 189 11.13 -10.56 -10.92
C LEU A 189 11.64 -9.30 -11.60
N LEU A 190 12.67 -8.66 -11.06
CA LEU A 190 13.29 -7.46 -11.66
C LEU A 190 13.80 -7.75 -13.07
N GLU A 191 14.52 -8.86 -13.29
CA GLU A 191 14.98 -9.27 -14.63
C GLU A 191 13.83 -9.37 -15.64
N THR A 192 12.71 -10.00 -15.24
CA THR A 192 11.55 -10.15 -16.13
C THR A 192 10.85 -8.82 -16.42
N ILE A 193 10.79 -7.91 -15.43
CA ILE A 193 10.24 -6.56 -15.61
C ILE A 193 11.14 -5.73 -16.55
N GLU A 194 12.44 -5.79 -16.37
CA GLU A 194 13.40 -5.07 -17.21
C GLU A 194 13.33 -5.53 -18.66
N ALA A 195 13.14 -6.83 -18.88
CA ALA A 195 12.99 -7.45 -20.18
C ALA A 195 11.58 -7.28 -20.80
N GLY A 196 10.61 -6.73 -20.05
CA GLY A 196 9.22 -6.57 -20.51
C GLY A 196 8.47 -7.91 -20.69
N GLN A 197 8.86 -8.96 -19.95
CA GLN A 197 8.33 -10.31 -20.06
C GLN A 197 7.15 -10.51 -19.09
N ALA A 198 5.98 -10.05 -19.46
CA ALA A 198 4.80 -9.96 -18.59
C ALA A 198 4.35 -11.30 -18.02
N GLU A 199 4.22 -12.33 -18.85
CA GLU A 199 3.81 -13.67 -18.42
C GLU A 199 4.87 -14.32 -17.50
N ALA A 200 6.14 -14.06 -17.78
CA ALA A 200 7.24 -14.56 -16.94
C ALA A 200 7.21 -13.85 -15.57
N ALA A 201 7.01 -12.53 -15.52
CA ALA A 201 6.87 -11.75 -14.29
C ALA A 201 5.69 -12.23 -13.44
N GLU A 202 4.52 -12.46 -14.07
CA GLU A 202 3.36 -13.05 -13.39
C GLU A 202 3.71 -14.41 -12.76
N GLN A 203 4.38 -15.29 -13.51
CA GLN A 203 4.75 -16.61 -13.01
C GLN A 203 5.78 -16.55 -11.86
N VAL A 204 6.72 -15.60 -11.90
CA VAL A 204 7.66 -15.40 -10.79
C VAL A 204 6.91 -15.01 -9.52
N VAL A 205 6.00 -14.03 -9.58
CA VAL A 205 5.21 -13.62 -8.39
C VAL A 205 4.32 -14.77 -7.92
N ARG A 206 3.70 -15.52 -8.83
CA ARG A 206 2.87 -16.70 -8.50
C ARG A 206 3.66 -17.76 -7.73
N ARG A 207 4.90 -18.02 -8.14
CA ARG A 207 5.80 -18.97 -7.46
C ARG A 207 6.25 -18.42 -6.10
N ALA A 208 6.62 -17.14 -6.02
CA ALA A 208 7.02 -16.51 -4.78
C ALA A 208 5.94 -16.60 -3.70
N ILE A 209 4.69 -16.28 -4.05
CA ILE A 209 3.58 -16.34 -3.09
C ILE A 209 3.17 -17.77 -2.75
N ALA A 210 3.38 -18.73 -3.66
CA ALA A 210 3.19 -20.16 -3.37
C ALA A 210 4.27 -20.67 -2.39
N SER A 211 5.52 -20.24 -2.55
CA SER A 211 6.62 -20.53 -1.60
C SER A 211 6.33 -19.92 -0.23
N GLU A 212 5.92 -18.64 -0.18
CA GLU A 212 5.49 -17.96 1.03
C GLU A 212 4.38 -18.75 1.75
N ALA A 213 3.34 -19.15 1.02
CA ALA A 213 2.23 -19.93 1.57
C ALA A 213 2.68 -21.28 2.12
N SER A 214 3.56 -21.97 1.41
CA SER A 214 4.10 -23.26 1.84
C SER A 214 4.96 -23.14 3.08
N TYR A 215 5.73 -22.07 3.19
CA TYR A 215 6.51 -21.74 4.38
C TYR A 215 5.59 -21.45 5.57
N ALA A 216 4.55 -20.62 5.38
CA ALA A 216 3.54 -20.32 6.39
C ALA A 216 2.85 -21.57 6.93
N HIS A 217 2.40 -22.45 6.05
CA HIS A 217 1.74 -23.69 6.47
C HIS A 217 2.65 -24.63 7.27
N ARG A 218 3.95 -24.63 6.99
CA ARG A 218 4.91 -25.51 7.69
C ARG A 218 5.34 -24.95 9.03
N HIS A 219 5.54 -23.64 9.14
CA HIS A 219 6.18 -23.03 10.30
C HIS A 219 5.22 -22.22 11.19
N PHE A 220 4.10 -21.74 10.65
CA PHE A 220 3.14 -20.89 11.33
C PHE A 220 1.68 -21.24 10.98
N PRO A 221 1.29 -22.55 11.06
CA PRO A 221 -0.06 -22.98 10.65
C PRO A 221 -1.16 -22.31 11.47
N GLU A 222 -0.91 -22.02 12.74
CA GLU A 222 -1.82 -21.34 13.65
C GLU A 222 -2.11 -19.91 13.17
N VAL A 223 -1.09 -19.17 12.69
CA VAL A 223 -1.25 -17.80 12.21
C VAL A 223 -2.22 -17.72 11.03
N LEU A 224 -2.18 -18.70 10.13
CA LEU A 224 -3.10 -18.72 8.99
C LEU A 224 -4.57 -18.91 9.42
N GLY A 225 -4.82 -19.61 10.54
CA GLY A 225 -6.14 -19.81 11.12
C GLY A 225 -6.61 -18.66 12.02
N GLU A 226 -5.71 -17.75 12.42
CA GLU A 226 -6.08 -16.60 13.24
C GLU A 226 -6.96 -15.62 12.45
N ARG A 227 -7.90 -15.00 13.15
CA ARG A 227 -8.74 -13.93 12.59
C ARG A 227 -7.95 -12.65 12.44
N VAL A 228 -8.21 -11.94 11.36
CA VAL A 228 -7.70 -10.58 11.19
C VAL A 228 -8.30 -9.71 12.28
N THR A 229 -7.45 -8.98 13.02
CA THR A 229 -7.85 -8.06 14.08
C THR A 229 -7.53 -6.62 13.68
N TRP A 230 -8.36 -5.71 14.17
CA TRP A 230 -8.14 -4.27 14.07
C TRP A 230 -7.50 -3.78 15.37
N ASP A 231 -6.19 -3.63 15.37
CA ASP A 231 -5.33 -3.21 16.47
C ASP A 231 -4.28 -2.20 15.99
#